data_b19a4502ac5c1152420e737de425f3f7
#
_entry.id   b19a4502ac5c1152420e737de425f3f7
#
_cell.length_a   1.000
_cell.length_b   1.000
_cell.length_c   1.000
_cell.angle_alpha   90.00
_cell.angle_beta   90.00
_cell.angle_gamma   90.00
#
_symmetry.space_group_name_H-M   'P 1'
#
loop_
_entity.id
_entity.type
_entity.pdbx_description
1 polymer ?
#
loop_
_entity_poly.entity_id
_entity_poly.type
_entity_poly.pdbx_seq_one_letter_code
_entity_poly.pdbx_strand_id
1 'polypeptide(L)'
;GKSTLLNVLNGNLKPSKGWTRINGIDIHSESHEIEGLIGYVAQDDLLIDELTVFQILFYNAKLCFGQKGKEEITEMVEEMLSILGLSETRNLKVGNPLDKTISGGQRKRLNIALELIREPAVLFVDEPTSGLSSRDSENIMDLLKELSLKGKLIFVVIHQPSSDIFKMFDRLFVLDNGGYPIYYGNPVDSLVYFKRMVNHINSDEAECLSCGNVK
;
A
#
# COMPACT_ATOMS: atom_id res chain seq x y z
N GLY A 1 -14.36 4.94 8.30
CA GLY A 1 -14.78 5.22 6.91
C GLY A 1 -13.79 4.68 5.87
N LYS A 2 -12.54 5.20 5.83
CA LYS A 2 -11.55 4.82 4.78
C LYS A 2 -11.19 3.33 4.83
N SER A 3 -10.72 2.84 5.97
CA SER A 3 -10.35 1.42 6.14
C SER A 3 -11.55 0.47 5.99
N THR A 4 -12.77 0.92 6.36
CA THR A 4 -13.99 0.14 6.12
C THR A 4 -14.25 -0.05 4.63
N LEU A 5 -14.14 1.03 3.83
CA LEU A 5 -14.25 0.93 2.36
C LEU A 5 -13.17 0.04 1.79
N LEU A 6 -11.91 0.19 2.24
CA LEU A 6 -10.79 -0.65 1.81
C LEU A 6 -11.09 -2.13 2.06
N ASN A 7 -11.61 -2.47 3.26
CA ASN A 7 -11.96 -3.84 3.63
C ASN A 7 -13.14 -4.41 2.84
N VAL A 8 -14.04 -3.58 2.34
CA VAL A 8 -15.09 -4.01 1.40
C VAL A 8 -14.49 -4.28 0.02
N LEU A 9 -13.60 -3.39 -0.44
CA LEU A 9 -12.97 -3.50 -1.76
C LEU A 9 -11.96 -4.65 -1.87
N ASN A 10 -11.33 -5.06 -0.75
CA ASN A 10 -10.38 -6.19 -0.73
C ASN A 10 -11.02 -7.54 -0.38
N GLY A 11 -12.33 -7.59 -0.12
CA GLY A 11 -13.07 -8.83 0.16
C GLY A 11 -13.18 -9.20 1.64
N ASN A 12 -12.51 -8.49 2.56
CA ASN A 12 -12.53 -8.79 3.98
C ASN A 12 -13.88 -8.52 4.66
N LEU A 13 -14.65 -7.55 4.13
CA LEU A 13 -15.99 -7.21 4.61
C LEU A 13 -16.99 -7.25 3.47
N LYS A 14 -18.13 -7.90 3.68
CA LYS A 14 -19.24 -7.86 2.71
C LYS A 14 -19.93 -6.50 2.71
N PRO A 15 -20.24 -5.93 1.52
CA PRO A 15 -21.02 -4.70 1.44
C PRO A 15 -22.45 -4.95 1.94
N SER A 16 -23.05 -3.99 2.64
CA SER A 16 -24.45 -4.05 3.04
C SER A 16 -25.41 -3.94 1.85
N LYS A 17 -24.97 -3.27 0.79
CA LYS A 17 -25.68 -3.13 -0.50
C LYS A 17 -24.65 -3.00 -1.61
N GLY A 18 -25.01 -3.47 -2.81
CA GLY A 18 -24.13 -3.41 -3.97
C GLY A 18 -23.19 -4.63 -4.05
N TRP A 19 -22.17 -4.51 -4.88
CA TRP A 19 -21.20 -5.56 -5.19
C TRP A 19 -19.83 -4.94 -5.49
N THR A 20 -18.76 -5.72 -5.34
CA THR A 20 -17.40 -5.35 -5.77
C THR A 20 -16.93 -6.41 -6.75
N ARG A 21 -16.44 -5.99 -7.92
CA ARG A 21 -15.98 -6.88 -8.99
C ARG A 21 -14.58 -6.54 -9.45
N ILE A 22 -13.80 -7.59 -9.75
CA ILE A 22 -12.51 -7.51 -10.45
C ILE A 22 -12.66 -8.32 -11.74
N ASN A 23 -12.44 -7.69 -12.90
CA ASN A 23 -12.63 -8.29 -14.21
C ASN A 23 -14.00 -8.98 -14.42
N GLY A 24 -15.05 -8.42 -13.79
CA GLY A 24 -16.40 -8.95 -13.86
C GLY A 24 -16.75 -10.01 -12.80
N ILE A 25 -15.76 -10.58 -12.10
CA ILE A 25 -15.90 -11.57 -11.04
C ILE A 25 -16.24 -10.88 -9.72
N ASP A 26 -17.30 -11.32 -9.04
CA ASP A 26 -17.68 -10.79 -7.73
C ASP A 26 -16.77 -11.35 -6.64
N ILE A 27 -16.03 -10.47 -5.97
CA ILE A 27 -14.99 -10.86 -5.00
C ILE A 27 -15.55 -11.50 -3.72
N HIS A 28 -16.84 -11.37 -3.45
CA HIS A 28 -17.47 -11.90 -2.24
C HIS A 28 -18.19 -13.21 -2.47
N SER A 29 -18.75 -13.44 -3.67
CA SER A 29 -19.46 -14.68 -4.03
C SER A 29 -18.58 -15.68 -4.77
N GLU A 30 -17.58 -15.21 -5.50
CA GLU A 30 -16.71 -16.01 -6.38
C GLU A 30 -15.23 -15.87 -5.93
N SER A 31 -15.00 -15.78 -4.62
CA SER A 31 -13.67 -15.48 -4.04
C SER A 31 -12.56 -16.46 -4.46
N HIS A 32 -12.91 -17.73 -4.74
CA HIS A 32 -11.96 -18.74 -5.19
C HIS A 32 -11.39 -18.47 -6.59
N GLU A 33 -12.12 -17.74 -7.45
CA GLU A 33 -11.64 -17.38 -8.79
C GLU A 33 -10.60 -16.24 -8.80
N ILE A 34 -10.54 -15.51 -7.72
CA ILE A 34 -9.62 -14.38 -7.54
C ILE A 34 -8.56 -14.64 -6.46
N GLU A 35 -8.44 -15.87 -6.00
CA GLU A 35 -7.44 -16.25 -5.00
C GLU A 35 -6.03 -15.91 -5.49
N GLY A 36 -5.25 -15.18 -4.66
CA GLY A 36 -3.92 -14.71 -5.00
C GLY A 36 -3.87 -13.42 -5.85
N LEU A 37 -4.99 -12.98 -6.45
CA LEU A 37 -5.01 -11.72 -7.23
C LEU A 37 -4.98 -10.47 -6.36
N ILE A 38 -5.44 -10.56 -5.11
CA ILE A 38 -5.53 -9.44 -4.17
C ILE A 38 -4.49 -9.62 -3.07
N GLY A 39 -3.66 -8.59 -2.86
CA GLY A 39 -2.80 -8.45 -1.69
C GLY A 39 -3.32 -7.35 -0.76
N TYR A 40 -3.13 -7.52 0.55
CA TYR A 40 -3.53 -6.54 1.55
C TYR A 40 -2.44 -6.30 2.59
N VAL A 41 -1.88 -5.11 2.60
CA VAL A 41 -0.90 -4.66 3.59
C VAL A 41 -1.63 -3.84 4.66
N ALA A 42 -1.76 -4.42 5.84
CA ALA A 42 -2.40 -3.77 6.98
C ALA A 42 -1.54 -2.61 7.55
N GLN A 43 -2.17 -1.74 8.32
CA GLN A 43 -1.50 -0.65 9.03
C GLN A 43 -0.47 -1.20 10.02
N ASP A 44 -0.90 -2.13 10.88
CA ASP A 44 -0.03 -2.84 11.80
C ASP A 44 0.62 -4.04 11.12
N ASP A 45 1.89 -4.29 11.41
CA ASP A 45 2.57 -5.48 10.92
C ASP A 45 2.31 -6.70 11.84
N LEU A 46 2.24 -7.87 11.22
CA LEU A 46 2.13 -9.16 11.91
C LEU A 46 3.41 -9.97 11.75
N LEU A 47 4.56 -9.28 11.84
CA LEU A 47 5.86 -9.89 11.69
C LEU A 47 6.23 -10.72 12.94
N ILE A 48 6.93 -11.83 12.71
CA ILE A 48 7.42 -12.71 13.78
C ILE A 48 8.80 -12.22 14.20
N ASP A 49 8.89 -11.69 15.41
CA ASP A 49 10.06 -10.98 15.94
C ASP A 49 11.34 -11.84 16.01
N GLU A 50 11.18 -13.15 16.25
CA GLU A 50 12.28 -14.10 16.41
C GLU A 50 12.92 -14.52 15.09
N LEU A 51 12.21 -14.38 13.99
CA LEU A 51 12.69 -14.76 12.67
C LEU A 51 13.58 -13.67 12.07
N THR A 52 14.51 -14.09 11.19
CA THR A 52 15.25 -13.15 10.35
C THR A 52 14.36 -12.66 9.19
N VAL A 53 14.74 -11.53 8.59
CA VAL A 53 14.08 -10.96 7.41
C VAL A 53 13.97 -12.01 6.29
N PHE A 54 15.04 -12.78 6.06
CA PHE A 54 15.02 -13.88 5.10
C PHE A 54 14.05 -15.00 5.52
N GLN A 55 14.11 -15.43 6.78
CA GLN A 55 13.30 -16.56 7.25
C GLN A 55 11.81 -16.27 7.15
N ILE A 56 11.36 -15.06 7.49
CA ILE A 56 9.95 -14.72 7.44
C ILE A 56 9.43 -14.75 6.00
N LEU A 57 10.19 -14.21 5.04
CA LEU A 57 9.85 -14.27 3.62
C LEU A 57 9.91 -15.71 3.08
N PHE A 58 10.93 -16.47 3.46
CA PHE A 58 11.10 -17.86 3.02
C PHE A 58 9.94 -18.74 3.48
N TYR A 59 9.54 -18.66 4.73
CA TYR A 59 8.42 -19.45 5.23
C TYR A 59 7.08 -19.00 4.63
N ASN A 60 6.89 -17.69 4.42
CA ASN A 60 5.71 -17.18 3.73
C ASN A 60 5.64 -17.71 2.29
N ALA A 61 6.73 -17.60 1.54
CA ALA A 61 6.81 -18.13 0.18
C ALA A 61 6.55 -19.64 0.14
N LYS A 62 7.11 -20.39 1.09
CA LYS A 62 6.91 -21.84 1.17
C LYS A 62 5.45 -22.22 1.46
N LEU A 63 4.74 -21.42 2.25
CA LEU A 63 3.30 -21.63 2.50
C LEU A 63 2.48 -21.32 1.26
N CYS A 64 2.85 -20.28 0.50
CA CYS A 64 2.14 -19.89 -0.72
C CYS A 64 2.42 -20.85 -1.89
N PHE A 65 3.64 -21.39 -2.00
CA PHE A 65 4.13 -22.18 -3.13
C PHE A 65 4.61 -23.55 -2.68
N GLY A 66 3.74 -24.32 -2.01
CA GLY A 66 4.10 -25.63 -1.42
C GLY A 66 4.70 -26.65 -2.38
N GLN A 67 4.52 -26.50 -3.71
CA GLN A 67 5.05 -27.38 -4.75
C GLN A 67 6.49 -27.03 -5.18
N LYS A 68 6.96 -25.79 -4.85
CA LYS A 68 8.28 -25.32 -5.25
C LYS A 68 9.40 -25.89 -4.36
N GLY A 69 10.53 -26.18 -4.98
CA GLY A 69 11.73 -26.63 -4.29
C GLY A 69 12.34 -25.55 -3.39
N LYS A 70 13.18 -25.97 -2.44
CA LYS A 70 13.86 -25.04 -1.53
C LYS A 70 14.72 -24.02 -2.27
N GLU A 71 15.42 -24.44 -3.31
CA GLU A 71 16.30 -23.59 -4.11
C GLU A 71 15.52 -22.51 -4.84
N GLU A 72 14.43 -22.88 -5.52
CA GLU A 72 13.55 -21.97 -6.23
C GLU A 72 12.92 -20.92 -5.30
N ILE A 73 12.46 -21.35 -4.11
CA ILE A 73 11.94 -20.41 -3.10
C ILE A 73 13.03 -19.47 -2.60
N THR A 74 14.25 -19.98 -2.44
CA THR A 74 15.38 -19.14 -2.01
C THR A 74 15.67 -18.05 -3.05
N GLU A 75 15.71 -18.39 -4.33
CA GLU A 75 15.91 -17.43 -5.41
C GLU A 75 14.82 -16.34 -5.43
N MET A 76 13.55 -16.74 -5.33
CA MET A 76 12.42 -15.79 -5.26
C MET A 76 12.56 -14.82 -4.07
N VAL A 77 12.99 -15.33 -2.91
CA VAL A 77 13.17 -14.48 -1.71
C VAL A 77 14.34 -13.53 -1.88
N GLU A 78 15.47 -13.98 -2.44
CA GLU A 78 16.64 -13.13 -2.70
C GLU A 78 16.30 -12.01 -3.71
N GLU A 79 15.56 -12.33 -4.76
CA GLU A 79 15.06 -11.33 -5.71
C GLU A 79 14.15 -10.30 -5.02
N MET A 80 13.21 -10.75 -4.19
CA MET A 80 12.32 -9.87 -3.43
C MET A 80 13.09 -8.96 -2.47
N LEU A 81 14.08 -9.49 -1.75
CA LEU A 81 14.95 -8.71 -0.87
C LEU A 81 15.73 -7.65 -1.64
N SER A 82 16.21 -7.98 -2.82
CA SER A 82 16.93 -7.05 -3.71
C SER A 82 16.02 -5.91 -4.19
N ILE A 83 14.84 -6.24 -4.72
CA ILE A 83 13.85 -5.26 -5.21
C ILE A 83 13.45 -4.27 -4.12
N LEU A 84 13.31 -4.75 -2.89
CA LEU A 84 12.84 -3.93 -1.76
C LEU A 84 13.99 -3.27 -0.95
N GLY A 85 15.24 -3.45 -1.38
CA GLY A 85 16.41 -2.91 -0.68
C GLY A 85 16.57 -3.45 0.74
N LEU A 86 16.29 -4.74 0.94
CA LEU A 86 16.39 -5.44 2.22
C LEU A 86 17.55 -6.44 2.28
N SER A 87 18.37 -6.55 1.23
CA SER A 87 19.45 -7.54 1.12
C SER A 87 20.46 -7.45 2.27
N GLU A 88 20.83 -6.25 2.70
CA GLU A 88 21.77 -6.04 3.82
C GLU A 88 21.20 -6.48 5.16
N THR A 89 19.87 -6.44 5.32
CA THR A 89 19.17 -6.83 6.56
C THR A 89 18.75 -8.29 6.59
N ARG A 90 19.02 -9.03 5.54
CA ARG A 90 18.64 -10.43 5.30
C ARG A 90 18.77 -11.33 6.52
N ASN A 91 19.90 -11.25 7.22
CA ASN A 91 20.24 -12.11 8.36
C ASN A 91 19.89 -11.48 9.72
N LEU A 92 19.39 -10.24 9.74
CA LEU A 92 18.95 -9.60 10.98
C LEU A 92 17.60 -10.15 11.41
N LYS A 93 17.41 -10.32 12.72
CA LYS A 93 16.10 -10.62 13.27
C LYS A 93 15.18 -9.42 13.04
N VAL A 94 13.91 -9.70 12.82
CA VAL A 94 12.91 -8.65 12.68
C VAL A 94 12.82 -7.82 13.96
N GLY A 95 12.85 -8.45 15.13
CA GLY A 95 12.78 -7.80 16.43
C GLY A 95 11.41 -7.13 16.66
N ASN A 96 11.17 -6.71 17.88
CA ASN A 96 9.95 -5.98 18.22
C ASN A 96 10.14 -4.46 18.01
N PRO A 97 9.07 -3.66 17.97
CA PRO A 97 9.15 -2.21 17.78
C PRO A 97 9.95 -1.45 18.87
N LEU A 98 10.14 -2.06 20.04
CA LEU A 98 10.91 -1.48 21.15
C LEU A 98 12.40 -1.84 21.07
N ASP A 99 12.71 -3.05 20.53
CA ASP A 99 14.06 -3.54 20.33
C ASP A 99 14.38 -3.55 18.83
N LYS A 100 14.62 -2.36 18.30
CA LYS A 100 14.72 -2.09 16.86
C LYS A 100 15.97 -2.70 16.25
N THR A 101 15.88 -3.91 15.75
CA THR A 101 16.94 -4.57 14.97
C THR A 101 16.93 -4.06 13.52
N ILE A 102 15.75 -3.79 12.97
CA ILE A 102 15.53 -3.16 11.65
C ILE A 102 14.73 -1.87 11.80
N SER A 103 14.92 -0.92 10.88
CA SER A 103 14.21 0.37 10.91
C SER A 103 12.72 0.22 10.62
N GLY A 104 11.92 1.23 11.02
CA GLY A 104 10.48 1.26 10.70
C GLY A 104 10.20 1.15 9.20
N GLY A 105 10.99 1.84 8.37
CA GLY A 105 10.88 1.75 6.91
C GLY A 105 11.23 0.35 6.38
N GLN A 106 12.23 -0.33 6.97
CA GLN A 106 12.58 -1.71 6.64
C GLN A 106 11.47 -2.69 7.04
N ARG A 107 10.87 -2.52 8.23
CA ARG A 107 9.70 -3.31 8.67
C ARG A 107 8.54 -3.14 7.71
N LYS A 108 8.23 -1.91 7.29
CA LYS A 108 7.12 -1.65 6.36
C LYS A 108 7.38 -2.26 4.98
N ARG A 109 8.62 -2.15 4.46
CA ARG A 109 9.00 -2.83 3.21
C ARG A 109 8.92 -4.35 3.32
N LEU A 110 9.32 -4.92 4.45
CA LEU A 110 9.16 -6.35 4.71
C LEU A 110 7.69 -6.78 4.74
N ASN A 111 6.82 -5.98 5.36
CA ASN A 111 5.38 -6.24 5.37
C ASN A 111 4.77 -6.19 3.96
N ILE A 112 5.21 -5.24 3.13
CA ILE A 112 4.83 -5.18 1.70
C ILE A 112 5.37 -6.40 0.95
N ALA A 113 6.61 -6.84 1.24
CA ALA A 113 7.23 -8.01 0.61
C ALA A 113 6.43 -9.29 0.80
N LEU A 114 5.87 -9.49 1.99
CA LEU A 114 5.04 -10.66 2.32
C LEU A 114 3.81 -10.78 1.41
N GLU A 115 3.23 -9.66 1.01
CA GLU A 115 2.12 -9.65 0.08
C GLU A 115 2.57 -9.74 -1.38
N LEU A 116 3.67 -9.06 -1.72
CA LEU A 116 4.17 -9.02 -3.10
C LEU A 116 4.72 -10.36 -3.59
N ILE A 117 5.17 -11.24 -2.68
CA ILE A 117 5.75 -12.53 -3.05
C ILE A 117 4.76 -13.43 -3.80
N ARG A 118 3.45 -13.19 -3.65
CA ARG A 118 2.38 -13.86 -4.39
C ARG A 118 2.06 -13.20 -5.73
N GLU A 119 2.75 -12.11 -6.07
CA GLU A 119 2.56 -11.34 -7.29
C GLU A 119 1.11 -10.86 -7.52
N PRO A 120 0.44 -10.27 -6.52
CA PRO A 120 -0.94 -9.86 -6.68
C PRO A 120 -1.07 -8.81 -7.80
N ALA A 121 -2.17 -8.86 -8.55
CA ALA A 121 -2.50 -7.85 -9.56
C ALA A 121 -3.06 -6.58 -8.93
N VAL A 122 -3.76 -6.72 -7.80
CA VAL A 122 -4.34 -5.60 -7.03
C VAL A 122 -3.75 -5.62 -5.62
N LEU A 123 -3.23 -4.48 -5.18
CA LEU A 123 -2.65 -4.32 -3.85
C LEU A 123 -3.38 -3.22 -3.09
N PHE A 124 -3.90 -3.56 -1.92
CA PHE A 124 -4.46 -2.61 -0.97
C PHE A 124 -3.46 -2.35 0.16
N VAL A 125 -3.19 -1.08 0.45
CA VAL A 125 -2.20 -0.68 1.45
C VAL A 125 -2.82 0.33 2.41
N ASP A 126 -2.94 -0.04 3.67
CA ASP A 126 -3.52 0.82 4.69
C ASP A 126 -2.42 1.58 5.45
N GLU A 127 -2.43 2.90 5.33
CA GLU A 127 -1.52 3.85 5.98
C GLU A 127 -0.02 3.46 5.93
N PRO A 128 0.57 3.26 4.74
CA PRO A 128 1.96 2.78 4.61
C PRO A 128 3.01 3.73 5.19
N THR A 129 2.68 5.00 5.36
CA THR A 129 3.59 6.05 5.81
C THR A 129 3.45 6.38 7.30
N SER A 130 2.50 5.75 7.99
CA SER A 130 2.24 6.01 9.42
C SER A 130 3.45 5.67 10.29
N GLY A 131 3.88 6.61 11.15
CA GLY A 131 5.00 6.43 12.07
C GLY A 131 6.39 6.41 11.44
N LEU A 132 6.50 6.73 10.15
CA LEU A 132 7.77 6.78 9.43
C LEU A 132 8.36 8.20 9.35
N SER A 133 9.67 8.29 9.12
CA SER A 133 10.32 9.53 8.72
C SER A 133 9.84 9.97 7.33
N SER A 134 9.98 11.26 7.01
CA SER A 134 9.62 11.79 5.67
C SER A 134 10.34 11.01 4.56
N ARG A 135 11.63 10.73 4.71
CA ARG A 135 12.44 10.00 3.75
C ARG A 135 11.97 8.54 3.58
N ASP A 136 11.66 7.85 4.69
CA ASP A 136 11.15 6.47 4.60
C ASP A 136 9.77 6.44 3.94
N SER A 137 8.93 7.45 4.23
CA SER A 137 7.61 7.61 3.61
C SER A 137 7.72 7.78 2.09
N GLU A 138 8.61 8.66 1.64
CA GLU A 138 8.90 8.86 0.21
C GLU A 138 9.40 7.56 -0.44
N ASN A 139 10.38 6.88 0.16
CA ASN A 139 10.91 5.62 -0.36
C ASN A 139 9.83 4.53 -0.50
N ILE A 140 8.88 4.45 0.45
CA ILE A 140 7.76 3.51 0.37
C ILE A 140 6.81 3.91 -0.77
N MET A 141 6.52 5.20 -0.91
CA MET A 141 5.61 5.67 -1.96
C MET A 141 6.23 5.54 -3.35
N ASP A 142 7.53 5.80 -3.50
CA ASP A 142 8.28 5.56 -4.74
C ASP A 142 8.19 4.08 -5.16
N LEU A 143 8.41 3.16 -4.22
CA LEU A 143 8.25 1.73 -4.44
C LEU A 143 6.83 1.38 -4.94
N LEU A 144 5.79 1.89 -4.26
CA LEU A 144 4.40 1.63 -4.68
C LEU A 144 4.11 2.24 -6.05
N LYS A 145 4.65 3.43 -6.36
CA LYS A 145 4.53 4.04 -7.69
C LYS A 145 5.21 3.22 -8.77
N GLU A 146 6.42 2.72 -8.51
CA GLU A 146 7.13 1.84 -9.44
C GLU A 146 6.33 0.56 -9.74
N LEU A 147 5.75 -0.07 -8.71
CA LEU A 147 4.89 -1.24 -8.87
C LEU A 147 3.64 -0.93 -9.71
N SER A 148 3.04 0.26 -9.53
CA SER A 148 1.92 0.72 -10.35
C SER A 148 2.33 0.90 -11.83
N LEU A 149 3.49 1.48 -12.08
CA LEU A 149 4.04 1.63 -13.45
C LEU A 149 4.34 0.27 -14.11
N LYS A 150 4.61 -0.77 -13.32
CA LYS A 150 4.74 -2.17 -13.78
C LYS A 150 3.39 -2.88 -14.00
N GLY A 151 2.28 -2.14 -13.92
CA GLY A 151 0.93 -2.64 -14.26
C GLY A 151 0.11 -3.14 -13.08
N LYS A 152 0.55 -2.99 -11.83
CA LYS A 152 -0.26 -3.32 -10.67
C LYS A 152 -1.25 -2.20 -10.34
N LEU A 153 -2.49 -2.57 -9.98
CA LEU A 153 -3.46 -1.62 -9.44
C LEU A 153 -3.26 -1.49 -7.92
N ILE A 154 -2.95 -0.28 -7.45
CA ILE A 154 -2.62 -0.05 -6.04
C ILE A 154 -3.59 0.95 -5.43
N PHE A 155 -4.27 0.53 -4.37
CA PHE A 155 -5.10 1.38 -3.52
C PHE A 155 -4.36 1.71 -2.23
N VAL A 156 -4.19 2.99 -1.93
CA VAL A 156 -3.51 3.45 -0.72
C VAL A 156 -4.48 4.27 0.12
N VAL A 157 -4.67 3.89 1.37
CA VAL A 157 -5.26 4.77 2.37
C VAL A 157 -4.13 5.59 2.97
N ILE A 158 -4.27 6.91 2.95
CA ILE A 158 -3.24 7.80 3.45
C ILE A 158 -3.82 8.86 4.38
N HIS A 159 -3.02 9.31 5.34
CA HIS A 159 -3.35 10.36 6.29
C HIS A 159 -2.30 11.47 6.20
N GLN A 160 -2.74 12.71 5.89
CA GLN A 160 -1.91 13.93 5.83
C GLN A 160 -0.59 13.75 5.03
N PRO A 161 -0.65 13.41 3.73
CA PRO A 161 0.55 13.26 2.91
C PRO A 161 1.27 14.60 2.73
N SER A 162 2.59 14.55 2.52
CA SER A 162 3.34 15.70 2.02
C SER A 162 2.87 16.06 0.60
N SER A 163 3.20 17.28 0.16
CA SER A 163 2.86 17.75 -1.20
C SER A 163 3.42 16.81 -2.28
N ASP A 164 4.63 16.31 -2.09
CA ASP A 164 5.30 15.44 -3.06
C ASP A 164 4.61 14.09 -3.12
N ILE A 165 4.32 13.47 -1.99
CA ILE A 165 3.54 12.22 -1.93
C ILE A 165 2.14 12.40 -2.53
N PHE A 166 1.48 13.53 -2.25
CA PHE A 166 0.14 13.81 -2.77
C PHE A 166 0.10 13.82 -4.30
N LYS A 167 1.12 14.37 -4.95
CA LYS A 167 1.25 14.42 -6.41
C LYS A 167 1.55 13.06 -7.07
N MET A 168 2.02 12.08 -6.31
CA MET A 168 2.35 10.75 -6.86
C MET A 168 1.13 9.93 -7.26
N PHE A 169 -0.06 10.26 -6.71
CA PHE A 169 -1.29 9.54 -7.00
C PHE A 169 -1.89 9.90 -8.37
N ASP A 170 -2.38 8.90 -9.09
CA ASP A 170 -3.07 9.10 -10.36
C ASP A 170 -4.53 9.53 -10.13
N ARG A 171 -5.15 9.01 -9.05
CA ARG A 171 -6.53 9.28 -8.66
C ARG A 171 -6.67 9.45 -7.15
N LEU A 172 -7.52 10.39 -6.77
CA LEU A 172 -7.90 10.65 -5.40
C LEU A 172 -9.40 10.38 -5.20
N PHE A 173 -9.72 9.66 -4.14
CA PHE A 173 -11.10 9.43 -3.70
C PHE A 173 -11.25 9.96 -2.27
N VAL A 174 -12.11 10.97 -2.09
CA VAL A 174 -12.34 11.62 -0.79
C VAL A 174 -13.71 11.26 -0.26
N LEU A 175 -13.74 10.84 0.99
CA LEU A 175 -14.95 10.54 1.75
C LEU A 175 -15.16 11.58 2.85
N ASP A 176 -16.38 12.04 3.00
CA ASP A 176 -16.84 12.84 4.14
C ASP A 176 -17.25 11.98 5.32
N ASN A 177 -17.64 12.62 6.44
CA ASN A 177 -18.26 11.96 7.57
C ASN A 177 -19.48 11.15 7.13
N GLY A 178 -19.58 9.90 7.65
CA GLY A 178 -20.62 8.98 7.20
C GLY A 178 -20.29 8.18 5.95
N GLY A 179 -19.13 8.45 5.31
CA GLY A 179 -18.65 7.68 4.15
C GLY A 179 -19.23 8.14 2.82
N TYR A 180 -19.79 9.35 2.75
CA TYR A 180 -20.28 9.92 1.50
C TYR A 180 -19.13 10.35 0.59
N PRO A 181 -19.12 9.93 -0.69
CA PRO A 181 -18.11 10.39 -1.64
C PRO A 181 -18.31 11.86 -1.98
N ILE A 182 -17.27 12.67 -1.81
CA ILE A 182 -17.32 14.11 -2.11
C ILE A 182 -16.40 14.51 -3.26
N TYR A 183 -15.41 13.68 -3.57
CA TYR A 183 -14.52 13.91 -4.70
C TYR A 183 -13.96 12.60 -5.25
N TYR A 184 -13.88 12.53 -6.58
CA TYR A 184 -13.11 11.51 -7.31
C TYR A 184 -12.47 12.14 -8.54
N GLY A 185 -11.15 12.10 -8.64
CA GLY A 185 -10.44 12.71 -9.76
C GLY A 185 -8.95 12.82 -9.55
N ASN A 186 -8.31 13.74 -10.30
CA ASN A 186 -6.90 14.04 -10.13
C ASN A 186 -6.66 14.71 -8.76
N PRO A 187 -5.59 14.33 -8.02
CA PRO A 187 -5.28 14.94 -6.71
C PRO A 187 -5.12 16.46 -6.76
N VAL A 188 -4.38 16.98 -7.72
CA VAL A 188 -4.12 18.43 -7.84
C VAL A 188 -5.38 19.21 -8.12
N ASP A 189 -6.27 18.69 -9.00
CA ASP A 189 -7.55 19.31 -9.30
C ASP A 189 -8.49 19.36 -8.09
N SER A 190 -8.34 18.44 -7.14
CA SER A 190 -9.14 18.43 -5.92
C SER A 190 -8.95 19.69 -5.08
N LEU A 191 -7.75 20.27 -5.09
CA LEU A 191 -7.44 21.50 -4.35
C LEU A 191 -8.24 22.69 -4.91
N VAL A 192 -8.26 22.82 -6.24
CA VAL A 192 -9.06 23.86 -6.92
C VAL A 192 -10.54 23.64 -6.63
N TYR A 193 -11.00 22.37 -6.72
CA TYR A 193 -12.39 22.02 -6.42
C TYR A 193 -12.81 22.46 -5.00
N PHE A 194 -12.04 22.07 -3.96
CA PHE A 194 -12.38 22.41 -2.58
C PHE A 194 -12.21 23.90 -2.27
N LYS A 195 -11.20 24.58 -2.85
CA LYS A 195 -11.05 26.02 -2.69
C LYS A 195 -12.23 26.81 -3.26
N ARG A 196 -12.74 26.42 -4.43
CA ARG A 196 -13.94 27.02 -5.03
C ARG A 196 -15.18 26.80 -4.16
N MET A 197 -15.33 25.61 -3.58
CA MET A 197 -16.46 25.28 -2.71
C MET A 197 -16.53 26.17 -1.46
N VAL A 198 -15.40 26.58 -0.91
CA VAL A 198 -15.32 27.47 0.27
C VAL A 198 -15.06 28.94 -0.06
N ASN A 199 -15.19 29.34 -1.34
CA ASN A 199 -14.94 30.70 -1.83
C ASN A 199 -13.58 31.26 -1.38
N HIS A 200 -12.54 30.43 -1.40
CA HIS A 200 -11.20 30.83 -0.97
C HIS A 200 -10.57 31.81 -1.97
N ILE A 201 -9.84 32.83 -1.48
CA ILE A 201 -9.02 33.71 -2.31
C ILE A 201 -8.00 32.85 -3.06
N ASN A 202 -7.77 33.14 -4.35
CA ASN A 202 -6.90 32.36 -5.25
C ASN A 202 -7.38 30.89 -5.43
N SER A 203 -8.69 30.69 -5.55
CA SER A 203 -9.31 29.36 -5.74
C SER A 203 -8.83 28.61 -6.98
N ASP A 204 -8.27 29.31 -7.96
CA ASP A 204 -7.79 28.74 -9.22
C ASP A 204 -6.34 28.25 -9.16
N GLU A 205 -5.61 28.54 -8.06
CA GLU A 205 -4.24 28.14 -7.85
C GLU A 205 -4.17 26.82 -7.03
N ALA A 206 -3.68 25.76 -7.62
CA ALA A 206 -3.46 24.49 -6.92
C ALA A 206 -2.08 24.40 -6.25
N GLU A 207 -1.08 25.09 -6.83
CA GLU A 207 0.30 25.03 -6.39
C GLU A 207 0.86 26.42 -6.09
N CYS A 208 1.87 26.48 -5.24
CA CYS A 208 2.64 27.70 -5.02
C CYS A 208 3.56 27.97 -6.21
N LEU A 209 3.45 29.16 -6.83
CA LEU A 209 4.25 29.54 -8.00
C LEU A 209 5.76 29.61 -7.71
N SER A 210 6.15 29.81 -6.44
CA SER A 210 7.56 29.96 -6.06
C SER A 210 8.23 28.66 -5.63
N CYS A 211 7.51 27.74 -4.97
CA CYS A 211 8.09 26.50 -4.43
C CYS A 211 7.44 25.21 -4.98
N GLY A 212 6.38 25.32 -5.78
CA GLY A 212 5.69 24.17 -6.37
C GLY A 212 4.91 23.30 -5.39
N ASN A 213 4.86 23.66 -4.10
CA ASN A 213 4.07 22.90 -3.13
C ASN A 213 2.58 23.07 -3.38
N VAL A 214 1.82 22.01 -3.15
CA VAL A 214 0.34 22.07 -3.17
C VAL A 214 -0.14 22.94 -2.01
N LYS A 215 -1.14 23.79 -2.28
CA LYS A 215 -1.68 24.76 -1.32
C LYS A 215 -2.98 24.28 -0.71
#